data_097075f3396ff83fa8dd66b6210c8f56
#
_entry.id   097075f3396ff83fa8dd66b6210c8f56
#
_cell.length_a   1.000
_cell.length_b   1.000
_cell.length_c   1.000
_cell.angle_alpha   90.00
_cell.angle_beta   90.00
_cell.angle_gamma   90.00
#
_symmetry.space_group_name_H-M   'P 1'
#
loop_
_entity.id
_entity.type
_entity.pdbx_description
1 polymer ?
#
loop_
_entity_poly.entity_id
_entity_poly.type
_entity_poly.pdbx_seq_one_letter_code
_entity_poly.pdbx_strand_id
1 'polypeptide(L)'
;MSKKWVLLTNDDGIEAPGFEMLVKSLNKRGIAIIAFAPSTNKSACSMQINLGKPMDLHNREDLVATWKLDKSVGCHLFSLDGTPCDTMIVALDGGLENVLPGIVPSLVVSGVNLGPNLSQDSCHSGTIGAAREAGLYGMPAIACSFTSFELEGMERGVEGSVQLVERALEVLPIVPENLCRPHIDADAFHVSKWPINSEPRESKDAMKMLLHAFQNGELMININVPPTWNSKFQTTRLGMRWYRDAVQFG
;
A
#
# COMPACT_ATOMS: atom_id res chain seq x y z
N MET A 1 24.99 -3.47 -1.93
CA MET A 1 24.00 -2.39 -2.14
C MET A 1 22.93 -2.55 -1.08
N SER A 2 22.48 -1.48 -0.46
CA SER A 2 21.37 -1.53 0.51
C SER A 2 20.06 -1.89 -0.23
N LYS A 3 19.31 -2.80 0.37
CA LYS A 3 18.11 -3.39 -0.21
C LYS A 3 16.92 -2.42 -0.07
N LYS A 4 16.15 -2.23 -1.15
CA LYS A 4 14.84 -1.54 -1.10
C LYS A 4 13.77 -2.53 -0.70
N TRP A 5 13.00 -2.20 0.32
CA TRP A 5 11.89 -3.01 0.82
C TRP A 5 10.56 -2.42 0.39
N VAL A 6 9.63 -3.28 0.01
CA VAL A 6 8.23 -2.89 -0.27
C VAL A 6 7.35 -3.38 0.86
N LEU A 7 6.65 -2.46 1.52
CA LEU A 7 5.63 -2.77 2.52
C LEU A 7 4.29 -2.99 1.81
N LEU A 8 3.73 -4.18 1.99
CA LEU A 8 2.49 -4.62 1.35
C LEU A 8 1.34 -4.66 2.33
N THR A 9 0.17 -4.23 1.88
CA THR A 9 -1.12 -4.40 2.56
C THR A 9 -2.25 -4.58 1.54
N ASN A 10 -3.46 -4.80 1.99
CA ASN A 10 -4.70 -4.83 1.21
C ASN A 10 -5.92 -4.64 2.11
N ASP A 11 -7.13 -4.71 1.57
CA ASP A 11 -8.38 -4.79 2.34
C ASP A 11 -9.13 -6.12 2.15
N ASP A 12 -8.69 -6.97 1.23
CA ASP A 12 -9.28 -8.30 1.03
C ASP A 12 -8.81 -9.35 2.06
N GLY A 13 -7.74 -9.03 2.80
CA GLY A 13 -7.10 -9.92 3.78
C GLY A 13 -5.82 -10.58 3.25
N ILE A 14 -4.95 -11.01 4.18
CA ILE A 14 -3.61 -11.53 3.84
C ILE A 14 -3.63 -12.76 2.93
N GLU A 15 -4.66 -13.60 3.02
CA GLU A 15 -4.81 -14.82 2.22
C GLU A 15 -5.61 -14.61 0.92
N ALA A 16 -5.96 -13.36 0.60
CA ALA A 16 -6.70 -13.06 -0.62
C ALA A 16 -5.88 -13.41 -1.89
N PRO A 17 -6.51 -13.99 -2.91
CA PRO A 17 -5.80 -14.43 -4.13
C PRO A 17 -4.99 -13.32 -4.80
N GLY A 18 -5.53 -12.11 -4.91
CA GLY A 18 -4.82 -10.98 -5.51
C GLY A 18 -3.58 -10.57 -4.72
N PHE A 19 -3.64 -10.67 -3.39
CA PHE A 19 -2.50 -10.40 -2.53
C PHE A 19 -1.43 -11.48 -2.64
N GLU A 20 -1.81 -12.76 -2.57
CA GLU A 20 -0.90 -13.89 -2.77
C GLU A 20 -0.15 -13.77 -4.10
N MET A 21 -0.89 -13.50 -5.19
CA MET A 21 -0.30 -13.35 -6.53
C MET A 21 0.68 -12.18 -6.60
N LEU A 22 0.37 -11.05 -5.96
CA LEU A 22 1.26 -9.89 -5.89
C LEU A 22 2.55 -10.23 -5.13
N VAL A 23 2.43 -10.81 -3.93
CA VAL A 23 3.56 -11.23 -3.10
C VAL A 23 4.48 -12.19 -3.88
N LYS A 24 3.91 -13.24 -4.48
CA LYS A 24 4.67 -14.23 -5.30
C LYS A 24 5.37 -13.57 -6.47
N SER A 25 4.69 -12.65 -7.17
CA SER A 25 5.25 -12.00 -8.35
C SER A 25 6.42 -11.08 -7.99
N LEU A 26 6.30 -10.28 -6.92
CA LEU A 26 7.37 -9.42 -6.43
C LEU A 26 8.58 -10.24 -5.93
N ASN A 27 8.33 -11.29 -5.15
CA ASN A 27 9.37 -12.18 -4.64
C ASN A 27 10.14 -12.85 -5.79
N LYS A 28 9.44 -13.37 -6.81
CA LYS A 28 10.04 -13.96 -8.02
C LYS A 28 10.92 -12.98 -8.79
N ARG A 29 10.64 -11.68 -8.71
CA ARG A 29 11.44 -10.61 -9.35
C ARG A 29 12.60 -10.12 -8.47
N GLY A 30 12.84 -10.78 -7.34
CA GLY A 30 13.94 -10.42 -6.44
C GLY A 30 13.68 -9.15 -5.62
N ILE A 31 12.43 -8.71 -5.51
CA ILE A 31 12.03 -7.56 -4.71
C ILE A 31 11.79 -8.00 -3.27
N ALA A 32 12.45 -7.35 -2.33
CA ALA A 32 12.28 -7.63 -0.91
C ALA A 32 10.94 -7.09 -0.41
N ILE A 33 10.19 -7.91 0.32
CA ILE A 33 8.83 -7.60 0.75
C ILE A 33 8.63 -7.80 2.25
N ILE A 34 7.81 -6.93 2.81
CA ILE A 34 7.23 -7.04 4.14
C ILE A 34 5.73 -6.90 3.96
N ALA A 35 4.92 -7.79 4.51
CA ALA A 35 3.48 -7.64 4.53
C ALA A 35 2.98 -7.36 5.94
N PHE A 36 2.16 -6.33 6.07
CA PHE A 36 1.28 -6.08 7.19
C PHE A 36 -0.12 -5.95 6.61
N ALA A 37 -0.90 -7.02 6.63
CA ALA A 37 -2.23 -7.05 6.01
C ALA A 37 -3.30 -7.48 7.02
N PRO A 38 -4.56 -7.09 6.84
CA PRO A 38 -5.65 -7.56 7.69
C PRO A 38 -5.76 -9.10 7.69
N SER A 39 -6.08 -9.68 8.84
CA SER A 39 -6.31 -11.14 8.96
C SER A 39 -7.54 -11.59 8.17
N THR A 40 -8.51 -10.69 7.94
CA THR A 40 -9.78 -10.98 7.26
C THR A 40 -10.17 -9.85 6.32
N ASN A 41 -11.09 -10.13 5.41
CA ASN A 41 -11.64 -9.13 4.48
C ASN A 41 -12.23 -7.92 5.21
N LYS A 42 -11.86 -6.73 4.75
CA LYS A 42 -12.29 -5.40 5.24
C LYS A 42 -12.76 -4.51 4.08
N SER A 43 -13.27 -5.07 3.00
CA SER A 43 -13.77 -4.31 1.86
C SER A 43 -14.74 -3.21 2.29
N ALA A 44 -14.68 -2.08 1.61
CA ALA A 44 -15.51 -0.89 1.86
C ALA A 44 -15.34 -0.25 3.24
N CYS A 45 -14.22 -0.47 3.93
CA CYS A 45 -13.92 0.15 5.22
C CYS A 45 -13.35 1.57 5.12
N SER A 46 -13.05 2.08 3.91
CA SER A 46 -12.44 3.41 3.74
C SER A 46 -11.15 3.55 4.58
N MET A 47 -10.97 4.67 5.26
CA MET A 47 -9.88 4.94 6.21
C MET A 47 -10.30 4.65 7.67
N GLN A 48 -11.08 3.60 7.88
CA GLN A 48 -11.47 3.21 9.23
C GLN A 48 -10.25 2.78 10.06
N ILE A 49 -10.20 3.24 11.31
CA ILE A 49 -9.21 2.84 12.32
C ILE A 49 -9.91 2.33 13.57
N ASN A 50 -9.24 1.45 14.32
CA ASN A 50 -9.69 0.98 15.62
C ASN A 50 -8.99 1.79 16.72
N LEU A 51 -9.79 2.48 17.54
CA LEU A 51 -9.27 3.26 18.66
C LEU A 51 -9.48 2.55 20.00
N GLY A 52 -8.44 2.55 20.84
CA GLY A 52 -8.53 2.06 22.21
C GLY A 52 -8.78 0.57 22.36
N LYS A 53 -8.50 -0.22 21.32
CA LYS A 53 -8.61 -1.68 21.36
C LYS A 53 -7.26 -2.32 21.05
N PRO A 54 -6.83 -3.34 21.80
CA PRO A 54 -5.67 -4.13 21.42
C PRO A 54 -5.96 -4.84 20.10
N MET A 55 -4.92 -5.02 19.29
CA MET A 55 -4.97 -5.76 18.03
C MET A 55 -3.83 -6.76 18.03
N ASP A 56 -4.14 -8.01 17.64
CA ASP A 56 -3.14 -9.07 17.60
C ASP A 56 -2.41 -9.06 16.26
N LEU A 57 -1.08 -9.08 16.34
CA LEU A 57 -0.17 -9.19 15.19
C LEU A 57 0.37 -10.62 15.13
N HIS A 58 0.09 -11.31 14.04
CA HIS A 58 0.47 -12.70 13.83
C HIS A 58 1.59 -12.80 12.79
N ASN A 59 2.68 -13.49 13.14
CA ASN A 59 3.70 -13.85 12.15
C ASN A 59 3.17 -14.99 11.25
N ARG A 60 3.26 -14.81 9.93
CA ARG A 60 2.70 -15.73 8.93
C ARG A 60 3.80 -16.47 8.14
N GLU A 61 4.77 -17.01 8.86
CA GLU A 61 5.78 -17.92 8.29
C GLU A 61 5.17 -19.15 7.61
N ASP A 62 3.97 -19.56 8.02
CA ASP A 62 3.17 -20.59 7.39
C ASP A 62 2.89 -20.27 5.91
N LEU A 63 2.53 -19.01 5.62
CA LEU A 63 2.29 -18.56 4.24
C LEU A 63 3.58 -18.45 3.43
N VAL A 64 4.68 -18.03 4.04
CA VAL A 64 5.99 -18.01 3.35
C VAL A 64 6.34 -19.42 2.85
N ALA A 65 6.10 -20.44 3.68
CA ALA A 65 6.34 -21.84 3.31
C ALA A 65 5.31 -22.34 2.28
N THR A 66 4.01 -22.10 2.51
CA THR A 66 2.92 -22.57 1.65
C THR A 66 3.02 -21.96 0.25
N TRP A 67 3.33 -20.67 0.17
CA TRP A 67 3.48 -19.95 -1.10
C TRP A 67 4.84 -20.18 -1.77
N LYS A 68 5.75 -20.90 -1.10
CA LYS A 68 7.09 -21.26 -1.58
C LYS A 68 7.93 -20.03 -1.95
N LEU A 69 7.91 -19.03 -1.08
CA LEU A 69 8.64 -17.79 -1.29
C LEU A 69 10.14 -17.98 -1.06
N ASP A 70 10.95 -17.32 -1.87
CA ASP A 70 12.41 -17.31 -1.69
C ASP A 70 12.79 -16.36 -0.54
N LYS A 71 13.17 -16.95 0.60
CA LYS A 71 13.60 -16.22 1.78
C LYS A 71 14.90 -15.44 1.59
N SER A 72 15.74 -15.83 0.62
CA SER A 72 17.00 -15.15 0.34
C SER A 72 16.79 -13.75 -0.24
N VAL A 73 15.68 -13.53 -0.92
CA VAL A 73 15.25 -12.21 -1.42
C VAL A 73 14.91 -11.27 -0.25
N GLY A 74 14.44 -11.81 0.87
CA GLY A 74 13.84 -11.09 1.99
C GLY A 74 12.33 -11.07 1.86
N CYS A 75 11.67 -11.80 2.78
CA CYS A 75 10.22 -11.94 2.78
C CYS A 75 9.73 -12.16 4.20
N HIS A 76 8.90 -11.24 4.69
CA HIS A 76 8.31 -11.30 6.03
C HIS A 76 6.82 -11.00 5.92
N LEU A 77 5.97 -11.88 6.42
CA LEU A 77 4.53 -11.74 6.33
C LEU A 77 3.92 -11.70 7.74
N PHE A 78 3.10 -10.68 7.98
CA PHE A 78 2.36 -10.51 9.23
C PHE A 78 0.90 -10.20 8.92
N SER A 79 -0.03 -10.78 9.69
CA SER A 79 -1.43 -10.38 9.66
C SER A 79 -1.82 -9.67 10.95
N LEU A 80 -2.69 -8.66 10.83
CA LEU A 80 -3.19 -7.87 11.95
C LEU A 80 -4.71 -8.03 12.06
N ASP A 81 -5.22 -8.20 13.28
CA ASP A 81 -6.66 -8.22 13.54
C ASP A 81 -7.24 -6.79 13.55
N GLY A 82 -7.01 -6.08 12.46
CA GLY A 82 -7.36 -4.68 12.25
C GLY A 82 -7.83 -4.38 10.83
N THR A 83 -7.98 -3.10 10.55
CA THR A 83 -8.30 -2.56 9.22
C THR A 83 -7.00 -2.34 8.40
N PRO A 84 -7.10 -2.07 7.08
CA PRO A 84 -5.92 -1.69 6.28
C PRO A 84 -5.18 -0.46 6.81
N CYS A 85 -5.89 0.53 7.34
CA CYS A 85 -5.25 1.70 7.96
C CYS A 85 -4.55 1.32 9.27
N ASP A 86 -5.15 0.47 10.09
CA ASP A 86 -4.48 -0.03 11.30
C ASP A 86 -3.18 -0.75 10.97
N THR A 87 -3.15 -1.53 9.86
CA THR A 87 -1.91 -2.22 9.45
C THR A 87 -0.79 -1.24 9.10
N MET A 88 -1.13 -0.10 8.49
CA MET A 88 -0.15 0.94 8.17
C MET A 88 0.29 1.70 9.41
N ILE A 89 -0.65 2.08 10.29
CA ILE A 89 -0.34 2.73 11.56
C ILE A 89 0.59 1.82 12.38
N VAL A 90 0.22 0.56 12.59
CA VAL A 90 1.04 -0.38 13.37
C VAL A 90 2.42 -0.57 12.73
N ALA A 91 2.50 -0.75 11.42
CA ALA A 91 3.78 -0.95 10.74
C ALA A 91 4.68 0.28 10.84
N LEU A 92 4.14 1.48 10.55
CA LEU A 92 4.93 2.70 10.39
C LEU A 92 5.17 3.44 11.71
N ASP A 93 4.33 3.20 12.73
CA ASP A 93 4.45 3.79 14.06
C ASP A 93 5.19 2.87 15.07
N GLY A 94 6.27 2.25 14.62
CA GLY A 94 7.19 1.48 15.45
C GLY A 94 6.98 -0.03 15.47
N GLY A 95 5.84 -0.57 15.03
CA GLY A 95 5.61 -2.03 15.03
C GLY A 95 6.58 -2.77 14.12
N LEU A 96 6.92 -2.21 12.96
CA LEU A 96 7.92 -2.79 12.08
C LEU A 96 9.32 -2.82 12.73
N GLU A 97 9.72 -1.74 13.39
CA GLU A 97 11.01 -1.68 14.13
C GLU A 97 11.06 -2.72 15.26
N ASN A 98 9.92 -3.00 15.91
CA ASN A 98 9.85 -4.01 16.98
C ASN A 98 10.02 -5.45 16.47
N VAL A 99 9.48 -5.77 15.27
CA VAL A 99 9.52 -7.15 14.74
C VAL A 99 10.67 -7.39 13.77
N LEU A 100 11.15 -6.35 13.08
CA LEU A 100 12.23 -6.38 12.09
C LEU A 100 13.15 -5.17 12.26
N PRO A 101 13.96 -5.10 13.32
CA PRO A 101 14.78 -3.93 13.63
C PRO A 101 15.69 -3.51 12.47
N GLY A 102 15.75 -2.21 12.20
CA GLY A 102 16.59 -1.62 11.18
C GLY A 102 16.09 -1.75 9.74
N ILE A 103 14.93 -2.36 9.52
CA ILE A 103 14.31 -2.43 8.18
C ILE A 103 13.36 -1.25 8.01
N VAL A 104 13.59 -0.46 6.96
CA VAL A 104 12.74 0.66 6.56
C VAL A 104 12.24 0.42 5.14
N PRO A 105 10.91 0.46 4.90
CA PRO A 105 10.37 0.31 3.55
C PRO A 105 10.69 1.55 2.70
N SER A 106 10.87 1.33 1.39
CA SER A 106 11.04 2.39 0.39
C SER A 106 9.72 2.78 -0.27
N LEU A 107 8.73 1.89 -0.23
CA LEU A 107 7.45 2.04 -0.91
C LEU A 107 6.37 1.24 -0.16
N VAL A 108 5.17 1.79 -0.09
CA VAL A 108 3.96 1.05 0.32
C VAL A 108 3.15 0.68 -0.91
N VAL A 109 2.66 -0.56 -0.97
CA VAL A 109 1.74 -1.03 -2.00
C VAL A 109 0.54 -1.69 -1.35
N SER A 110 -0.65 -1.19 -1.68
CA SER A 110 -1.92 -1.73 -1.20
C SER A 110 -2.68 -2.41 -2.35
N GLY A 111 -3.02 -3.67 -2.21
CA GLY A 111 -3.74 -4.47 -3.21
C GLY A 111 -3.07 -5.81 -3.48
N VAL A 112 -3.34 -6.50 -4.62
CA VAL A 112 -4.21 -6.08 -5.73
C VAL A 112 -5.67 -6.36 -5.38
N ASN A 113 -6.48 -5.31 -5.32
CA ASN A 113 -7.90 -5.41 -5.04
C ASN A 113 -8.66 -6.12 -6.17
N LEU A 114 -9.56 -7.02 -5.83
CA LEU A 114 -10.51 -7.63 -6.76
C LEU A 114 -11.72 -6.70 -6.91
N GLY A 115 -11.75 -5.97 -7.99
CA GLY A 115 -12.72 -4.92 -8.26
C GLY A 115 -12.08 -3.55 -8.47
N PRO A 116 -12.70 -2.66 -9.24
CA PRO A 116 -12.17 -1.34 -9.51
C PRO A 116 -12.27 -0.40 -8.30
N ASN A 117 -11.30 0.49 -8.17
CA ASN A 117 -11.35 1.62 -7.25
C ASN A 117 -11.36 2.93 -8.06
N LEU A 118 -12.49 3.23 -8.66
CA LEU A 118 -12.73 4.34 -9.58
C LEU A 118 -13.79 5.29 -9.00
N SER A 119 -13.69 6.59 -9.32
CA SER A 119 -14.71 7.56 -8.95
C SER A 119 -14.98 7.57 -7.43
N GLN A 120 -16.25 7.48 -7.02
CA GLN A 120 -16.64 7.45 -5.62
C GLN A 120 -16.20 6.17 -4.87
N ASP A 121 -15.93 5.04 -5.56
CA ASP A 121 -15.38 3.84 -4.94
C ASP A 121 -14.08 4.16 -4.21
N SER A 122 -13.29 5.10 -4.75
CA SER A 122 -12.05 5.56 -4.12
C SER A 122 -12.24 6.19 -2.73
N CYS A 123 -13.46 6.62 -2.39
CA CYS A 123 -13.79 7.17 -1.08
C CYS A 123 -14.14 6.07 -0.06
N HIS A 124 -14.60 4.90 -0.55
CA HIS A 124 -15.03 3.78 0.29
C HIS A 124 -13.98 2.68 0.39
N SER A 125 -12.98 2.69 -0.49
CA SER A 125 -11.95 1.66 -0.60
C SER A 125 -10.99 1.64 0.59
N GLY A 126 -10.85 0.48 1.21
CA GLY A 126 -9.82 0.20 2.20
C GLY A 126 -8.43 0.11 1.55
N THR A 127 -8.33 -0.40 0.31
CA THR A 127 -7.09 -0.42 -0.48
C THR A 127 -6.52 0.98 -0.65
N ILE A 128 -7.36 1.95 -1.08
CA ILE A 128 -6.93 3.36 -1.21
C ILE A 128 -6.71 3.99 0.16
N GLY A 129 -7.55 3.64 1.14
CA GLY A 129 -7.42 4.13 2.52
C GLY A 129 -6.04 3.84 3.09
N ALA A 130 -5.55 2.62 2.97
CA ALA A 130 -4.21 2.24 3.43
C ALA A 130 -3.08 3.00 2.72
N ALA A 131 -3.19 3.21 1.40
CA ALA A 131 -2.19 3.98 0.66
C ALA A 131 -2.18 5.46 1.09
N ARG A 132 -3.36 6.03 1.39
CA ARG A 132 -3.46 7.38 1.97
C ARG A 132 -2.86 7.45 3.37
N GLU A 133 -3.15 6.45 4.21
CA GLU A 133 -2.59 6.36 5.56
C GLU A 133 -1.07 6.34 5.52
N ALA A 134 -0.48 5.54 4.63
CA ALA A 134 0.97 5.53 4.42
C ALA A 134 1.52 6.90 4.03
N GLY A 135 0.79 7.64 3.18
CA GLY A 135 1.15 9.02 2.80
C GLY A 135 1.19 9.98 3.99
N LEU A 136 0.32 9.81 5.00
CA LEU A 136 0.36 10.61 6.23
C LEU A 136 1.67 10.42 7.02
N TYR A 137 2.32 9.26 6.86
CA TYR A 137 3.64 8.98 7.43
C TYR A 137 4.81 9.40 6.52
N GLY A 138 4.53 10.09 5.40
CA GLY A 138 5.56 10.51 4.44
C GLY A 138 6.05 9.39 3.52
N MET A 139 5.31 8.27 3.44
CA MET A 139 5.65 7.13 2.60
C MET A 139 5.09 7.29 1.19
N PRO A 140 5.92 7.11 0.14
CA PRO A 140 5.39 6.92 -1.20
C PRO A 140 4.49 5.68 -1.25
N ALA A 141 3.31 5.79 -1.88
CA ALA A 141 2.33 4.73 -1.86
C ALA A 141 1.61 4.52 -3.20
N ILE A 142 1.29 3.25 -3.49
CA ILE A 142 0.53 2.83 -4.67
C ILE A 142 -0.65 1.97 -4.21
N ALA A 143 -1.87 2.34 -4.61
CA ALA A 143 -3.06 1.51 -4.51
C ALA A 143 -3.29 0.80 -5.84
N CYS A 144 -3.41 -0.53 -5.81
CA CYS A 144 -3.51 -1.39 -6.98
C CYS A 144 -4.85 -2.11 -7.03
N SER A 145 -5.54 -2.04 -8.18
CA SER A 145 -6.84 -2.67 -8.38
C SER A 145 -6.93 -3.34 -9.75
N PHE A 146 -7.56 -4.49 -9.80
CA PHE A 146 -7.98 -5.15 -11.03
C PHE A 146 -9.45 -4.82 -11.29
N THR A 147 -9.80 -4.35 -12.50
CA THR A 147 -11.13 -3.79 -12.76
C THR A 147 -12.21 -4.84 -13.07
N SER A 148 -12.02 -6.08 -12.62
CA SER A 148 -13.01 -7.15 -12.67
C SER A 148 -13.34 -7.63 -11.26
N PHE A 149 -14.54 -8.14 -11.07
CA PHE A 149 -14.95 -8.84 -9.85
C PHE A 149 -14.74 -10.37 -9.95
N GLU A 150 -14.24 -10.83 -11.09
CA GLU A 150 -13.87 -12.23 -11.32
C GLU A 150 -12.34 -12.37 -11.24
N LEU A 151 -11.89 -13.51 -10.74
CA LEU A 151 -10.46 -13.83 -10.65
C LEU A 151 -9.81 -14.08 -12.00
N GLU A 152 -10.61 -14.41 -13.03
CA GLU A 152 -10.09 -14.66 -14.37
C GLU A 152 -9.37 -13.42 -14.92
N GLY A 153 -8.12 -13.61 -15.31
CA GLY A 153 -7.27 -12.54 -15.83
C GLY A 153 -6.63 -11.64 -14.76
N MET A 154 -6.76 -11.97 -13.47
CA MET A 154 -6.14 -11.24 -12.36
C MET A 154 -4.62 -11.11 -12.51
N GLU A 155 -3.99 -12.06 -13.19
CA GLU A 155 -2.55 -12.02 -13.51
C GLU A 155 -2.15 -10.74 -14.24
N ARG A 156 -3.04 -10.17 -15.06
CA ARG A 156 -2.80 -8.87 -15.73
C ARG A 156 -2.83 -7.72 -14.76
N GLY A 157 -3.76 -7.75 -13.80
CA GLY A 157 -3.82 -6.78 -12.71
C GLY A 157 -2.55 -6.77 -11.89
N VAL A 158 -2.08 -7.97 -11.52
CA VAL A 158 -0.83 -8.16 -10.80
C VAL A 158 0.37 -7.70 -11.63
N GLU A 159 0.45 -8.11 -12.90
CA GLU A 159 1.56 -7.74 -13.79
C GLU A 159 1.66 -6.22 -13.98
N GLY A 160 0.53 -5.54 -14.21
CA GLY A 160 0.50 -4.08 -14.32
C GLY A 160 0.93 -3.39 -13.02
N SER A 161 0.50 -3.92 -11.88
CA SER A 161 0.90 -3.41 -10.56
C SER A 161 2.39 -3.59 -10.33
N VAL A 162 2.94 -4.77 -10.62
CA VAL A 162 4.36 -5.09 -10.44
C VAL A 162 5.25 -4.24 -11.34
N GLN A 163 4.89 -4.04 -12.60
CA GLN A 163 5.63 -3.14 -13.50
C GLN A 163 5.67 -1.70 -12.96
N LEU A 164 4.58 -1.21 -12.39
CA LEU A 164 4.56 0.11 -11.77
C LEU A 164 5.44 0.17 -10.52
N VAL A 165 5.41 -0.88 -9.68
CA VAL A 165 6.29 -1.00 -8.50
C VAL A 165 7.76 -0.98 -8.91
N GLU A 166 8.16 -1.74 -9.94
CA GLU A 166 9.53 -1.74 -10.46
C GLU A 166 9.96 -0.33 -10.89
N ARG A 167 9.11 0.37 -11.65
CA ARG A 167 9.37 1.76 -12.07
C ARG A 167 9.47 2.73 -10.89
N ALA A 168 8.60 2.56 -9.89
CA ALA A 168 8.67 3.38 -8.69
C ALA A 168 10.00 3.14 -7.94
N LEU A 169 10.41 1.89 -7.78
CA LEU A 169 11.66 1.55 -7.10
C LEU A 169 12.91 2.09 -7.84
N GLU A 170 12.86 2.31 -9.15
CA GLU A 170 13.98 2.93 -9.89
C GLU A 170 14.23 4.38 -9.42
N VAL A 171 13.18 5.11 -9.09
CA VAL A 171 13.25 6.56 -8.79
C VAL A 171 13.16 6.89 -7.30
N LEU A 172 12.74 5.94 -6.46
CA LEU A 172 12.62 6.16 -5.01
C LEU A 172 13.97 5.99 -4.31
N PRO A 173 14.24 6.74 -3.23
CA PRO A 173 15.37 6.48 -2.35
C PRO A 173 15.18 5.15 -1.60
N ILE A 174 16.25 4.68 -0.92
CA ILE A 174 16.17 3.47 -0.10
C ILE A 174 15.29 3.74 1.13
N VAL A 175 15.47 4.88 1.74
CA VAL A 175 14.68 5.38 2.88
C VAL A 175 14.03 6.69 2.44
N PRO A 176 12.70 6.83 2.55
CA PRO A 176 12.03 8.09 2.28
C PRO A 176 12.58 9.23 3.13
N GLU A 177 12.80 10.40 2.53
CA GLU A 177 13.45 11.53 3.22
C GLU A 177 12.57 12.16 4.31
N ASN A 178 11.25 12.13 4.10
CA ASN A 178 10.26 12.76 5.00
C ASN A 178 9.47 11.75 5.82
N LEU A 179 10.04 10.60 6.11
CA LEU A 179 9.37 9.60 6.95
C LEU A 179 9.13 10.18 8.36
N CYS A 180 7.88 10.41 8.69
CA CYS A 180 7.44 10.82 10.01
C CYS A 180 7.56 9.62 10.96
N ARG A 181 8.61 9.57 11.76
CA ARG A 181 8.71 8.63 12.87
C ARG A 181 8.34 9.35 14.15
N PRO A 182 7.46 8.80 15.00
CA PRO A 182 7.30 9.32 16.35
C PRO A 182 8.66 9.21 17.04
N HIS A 183 9.12 10.30 17.63
CA HIS A 183 10.25 10.25 18.53
C HIS A 183 9.83 9.46 19.77
N ILE A 184 10.61 8.46 20.16
CA ILE A 184 10.36 7.65 21.37
C ILE A 184 10.23 8.52 22.63
N ASP A 185 10.84 9.71 22.63
CA ASP A 185 10.81 10.68 23.73
C ASP A 185 9.78 11.81 23.56
N ALA A 186 8.94 11.75 22.52
CA ALA A 186 7.89 12.76 22.36
C ALA A 186 6.72 12.43 23.28
N ASP A 187 6.33 13.35 24.15
CA ASP A 187 5.03 13.30 24.79
C ASP A 187 3.96 13.07 23.74
N ALA A 188 3.00 12.17 24.03
CA ALA A 188 1.97 11.75 23.10
C ALA A 188 1.15 12.90 22.48
N PHE A 189 1.28 14.11 22.99
CA PHE A 189 0.64 15.34 22.50
C PHE A 189 1.62 16.32 21.81
N HIS A 190 2.91 16.00 21.75
CA HIS A 190 3.81 16.78 20.93
C HIS A 190 3.64 16.32 19.49
N VAL A 191 2.92 17.14 18.72
CA VAL A 191 3.04 17.10 17.26
C VAL A 191 4.53 17.35 16.99
N SER A 192 5.27 16.26 16.75
CA SER A 192 6.65 16.35 16.28
C SER A 192 6.60 17.30 15.10
N LYS A 193 7.48 18.27 15.06
CA LYS A 193 7.56 19.25 13.98
C LYS A 193 7.41 18.47 12.68
N TRP A 194 6.35 18.75 11.94
CA TRP A 194 6.25 18.32 10.55
C TRP A 194 7.60 18.60 9.92
N PRO A 195 8.16 17.69 9.12
CA PRO A 195 9.35 17.99 8.37
C PRO A 195 9.10 19.32 7.67
N ILE A 196 9.92 20.30 7.99
CA ILE A 196 9.69 21.74 7.71
C ILE A 196 9.84 22.05 6.22
N ASN A 197 9.83 21.06 5.37
CA ASN A 197 9.86 21.21 3.92
C ASN A 197 8.48 21.48 3.30
N SER A 198 7.57 22.06 4.09
CA SER A 198 6.28 22.58 3.62
C SER A 198 6.38 23.93 2.91
N GLU A 199 7.57 24.43 2.64
CA GLU A 199 7.71 25.57 1.75
C GLU A 199 7.18 25.19 0.37
N PRO A 200 6.31 26.01 -0.25
CA PRO A 200 5.83 25.75 -1.60
C PRO A 200 7.02 25.56 -2.54
N ARG A 201 7.17 24.39 -3.08
CA ARG A 201 8.28 24.11 -3.99
C ARG A 201 7.99 24.77 -5.32
N GLU A 202 8.59 25.91 -5.52
CA GLU A 202 8.54 26.58 -6.82
C GLU A 202 9.49 25.86 -7.79
N SER A 203 8.99 24.88 -8.48
CA SER A 203 9.64 24.33 -9.66
C SER A 203 8.80 24.66 -10.89
N LYS A 204 9.44 25.18 -11.93
CA LYS A 204 8.83 25.33 -13.24
C LYS A 204 8.66 23.98 -13.99
N ASP A 205 9.26 22.92 -13.46
CA ASP A 205 9.21 21.57 -14.00
C ASP A 205 8.15 20.76 -13.24
N ALA A 206 6.96 20.65 -13.80
CA ALA A 206 5.84 19.92 -13.22
C ALA A 206 6.17 18.43 -12.96
N MET A 207 6.99 17.81 -13.80
CA MET A 207 7.37 16.40 -13.63
C MET A 207 8.25 16.21 -12.39
N LYS A 208 9.19 17.12 -12.16
CA LYS A 208 10.02 17.10 -10.94
C LYS A 208 9.18 17.34 -9.70
N MET A 209 8.18 18.22 -9.77
CA MET A 209 7.27 18.46 -8.65
C MET A 209 6.44 17.21 -8.33
N LEU A 210 5.88 16.55 -9.34
CA LEU A 210 5.09 15.32 -9.16
C LEU A 210 5.95 14.18 -8.59
N LEU A 211 7.15 14.00 -9.13
CA LEU A 211 8.08 12.98 -8.63
C LEU A 211 8.44 13.24 -7.17
N HIS A 212 8.74 14.47 -6.83
CA HIS A 212 9.08 14.84 -5.46
C HIS A 212 7.88 14.66 -4.51
N ALA A 213 6.67 15.06 -4.92
CA ALA A 213 5.46 14.84 -4.13
C ALA A 213 5.20 13.34 -3.90
N PHE A 214 5.44 12.50 -4.89
CA PHE A 214 5.34 11.05 -4.75
C PHE A 214 6.41 10.49 -3.79
N GLN A 215 7.66 10.91 -3.92
CA GLN A 215 8.76 10.47 -3.06
C GLN A 215 8.55 10.79 -1.57
N ASN A 216 7.77 11.83 -1.28
CA ASN A 216 7.52 12.31 0.08
C ASN A 216 6.14 11.93 0.63
N GLY A 217 5.39 11.08 -0.07
CA GLY A 217 4.06 10.67 0.37
C GLY A 217 2.96 11.73 0.23
N GLU A 218 3.25 12.90 -0.34
CA GLU A 218 2.27 13.96 -0.61
C GLU A 218 1.30 13.58 -1.74
N LEU A 219 1.72 12.66 -2.60
CA LEU A 219 0.96 12.12 -3.71
C LEU A 219 1.05 10.59 -3.68
N MET A 220 -0.09 9.94 -3.73
CA MET A 220 -0.19 8.49 -3.97
C MET A 220 -0.62 8.20 -5.41
N ILE A 221 -0.26 7.04 -5.92
CA ILE A 221 -0.72 6.55 -7.22
C ILE A 221 -1.86 5.55 -7.00
N ASN A 222 -2.99 5.74 -7.69
CA ASN A 222 -4.07 4.77 -7.77
C ASN A 222 -4.09 4.16 -9.18
N ILE A 223 -3.71 2.89 -9.30
CA ILE A 223 -3.74 2.17 -10.58
C ILE A 223 -4.93 1.23 -10.64
N ASN A 224 -5.63 1.25 -11.77
CA ASN A 224 -6.72 0.34 -12.10
C ASN A 224 -6.39 -0.37 -13.42
N VAL A 225 -6.17 -1.67 -13.36
CA VAL A 225 -5.73 -2.49 -14.50
C VAL A 225 -6.92 -3.29 -15.03
N PRO A 226 -7.36 -3.05 -16.29
CA PRO A 226 -8.46 -3.81 -16.86
C PRO A 226 -8.04 -5.20 -17.35
N PRO A 227 -8.97 -6.16 -17.48
CA PRO A 227 -8.70 -7.48 -18.06
C PRO A 227 -8.10 -7.44 -19.46
N THR A 228 -8.35 -6.35 -20.20
CA THR A 228 -7.86 -6.11 -21.57
C THR A 228 -6.57 -5.29 -21.62
N TRP A 229 -5.88 -5.11 -20.48
CA TRP A 229 -4.65 -4.31 -20.42
C TRP A 229 -3.58 -4.78 -21.39
N ASN A 230 -2.97 -3.85 -22.09
CA ASN A 230 -2.03 -4.07 -23.19
C ASN A 230 -0.61 -3.55 -22.89
N SER A 231 -0.23 -3.54 -21.61
CA SER A 231 1.07 -3.07 -21.10
C SER A 231 1.33 -1.57 -21.29
N LYS A 232 0.27 -0.77 -21.54
CA LYS A 232 0.37 0.67 -21.60
C LYS A 232 -0.30 1.31 -20.39
N PHE A 233 0.36 2.31 -19.82
CA PHE A 233 -0.18 3.13 -18.74
C PHE A 233 -0.68 4.45 -19.32
N GLN A 234 -1.78 4.95 -18.77
CA GLN A 234 -2.36 6.23 -19.12
C GLN A 234 -2.76 6.95 -17.82
N THR A 235 -2.37 8.22 -17.72
CA THR A 235 -2.84 9.07 -16.63
C THR A 235 -4.30 9.45 -16.86
N THR A 236 -5.07 9.43 -15.79
CA THR A 236 -6.48 9.79 -15.80
C THR A 236 -6.76 10.76 -14.65
N ARG A 237 -7.96 11.29 -14.60
CA ARG A 237 -8.50 12.03 -13.47
C ARG A 237 -9.65 11.27 -12.85
N LEU A 238 -9.92 11.52 -11.57
CA LEU A 238 -11.08 10.96 -10.91
C LEU A 238 -12.35 11.43 -11.63
N GLY A 239 -13.12 10.48 -12.12
CA GLY A 239 -14.42 10.73 -12.77
C GLY A 239 -15.56 10.73 -11.75
N MET A 240 -16.81 10.76 -12.29
CA MET A 240 -18.02 10.54 -11.50
C MET A 240 -18.74 9.29 -12.00
N ARG A 241 -19.07 8.38 -11.09
CA ARG A 241 -19.88 7.19 -11.34
C ARG A 241 -21.00 7.14 -10.31
N TRP A 242 -22.21 6.89 -10.75
CA TRP A 242 -23.37 6.76 -9.88
C TRP A 242 -23.86 5.32 -9.94
N TYR A 243 -24.02 4.71 -8.78
CA TYR A 243 -24.75 3.47 -8.62
C TYR A 243 -26.23 3.80 -8.46
N ARG A 244 -27.03 3.37 -9.42
CA ARG A 244 -28.50 3.45 -9.32
C ARG A 244 -29.01 2.13 -8.79
N ASP A 245 -30.12 2.19 -8.07
CA ASP A 245 -30.81 1.00 -7.52
C ASP A 245 -29.87 0.12 -6.66
N ALA A 246 -28.92 0.74 -5.95
CA ALA A 246 -27.98 0.05 -5.08
C ALA A 246 -28.63 -0.53 -3.82
N VAL A 247 -29.86 -0.13 -3.51
CA VAL A 247 -30.65 -0.58 -2.35
C VAL A 247 -31.94 -1.21 -2.85
N GLN A 248 -32.21 -2.44 -2.45
CA GLN A 248 -33.52 -3.09 -2.61
C GLN A 248 -34.27 -3.00 -1.29
N PHE A 249 -35.47 -2.46 -1.37
CA PHE A 249 -36.41 -2.48 -0.24
C PHE A 249 -37.21 -3.77 -0.29
N GLY A 250 -37.11 -4.58 0.78
CA GLY A 250 -37.89 -5.81 0.96
C GLY A 250 -39.29 -5.56 1.52
#